data_a6f4771de9bce7898694db8a0e8e9f7f
#
_entry.id   a6f4771de9bce7898694db8a0e8e9f7f
#
_cell.length_a   1.000
_cell.length_b   1.000
_cell.length_c   1.000
_cell.angle_alpha   90.00
_cell.angle_beta   90.00
_cell.angle_gamma   90.00
#
_symmetry.space_group_name_H-M   'P 1'
#
loop_
_entity.id
_entity.type
_entity.pdbx_description
1 polymer ?
#
loop_
_entity_poly.entity_id
_entity_poly.type
_entity_poly.pdbx_seq_one_letter_code
_entity_poly.pdbx_strand_id
1 'polypeptide(L)'
;MMTKKAMTMALGLTILILGSEAAKAASFDCDAKELKPDEKAICDNRALNDADVRMVTTFELLSGLMAMGSRGTLQDEQTAWLKKRQECGADSACIKAAYDERMKQLGETYKNINRPL
;
A
#
# COMPACT_ATOMS: atom_id res chain seq x y z
N MET A 1 43.76 -42.65 -41.19
CA MET A 1 43.91 -41.79 -39.99
C MET A 1 42.62 -41.03 -39.80
N MET A 2 41.82 -41.38 -38.84
CA MET A 2 40.56 -40.70 -38.50
C MET A 2 40.83 -39.65 -37.46
N THR A 3 40.71 -38.37 -37.79
CA THR A 3 40.75 -37.25 -36.86
C THR A 3 39.37 -37.10 -36.19
N LYS A 4 39.28 -37.50 -34.93
CA LYS A 4 38.09 -37.24 -34.11
C LYS A 4 38.02 -35.74 -33.78
N LYS A 5 37.08 -35.03 -34.39
CA LYS A 5 36.71 -33.67 -33.96
C LYS A 5 35.92 -33.77 -32.66
N ALA A 6 36.53 -33.31 -31.59
CA ALA A 6 35.86 -33.12 -30.34
C ALA A 6 34.87 -31.94 -30.47
N MET A 7 33.60 -32.23 -30.36
CA MET A 7 32.51 -31.25 -30.36
C MET A 7 32.31 -30.76 -28.92
N THR A 8 32.88 -29.60 -28.64
CA THR A 8 32.71 -28.95 -27.33
C THR A 8 31.31 -28.32 -27.26
N MET A 9 30.43 -28.96 -26.55
CA MET A 9 29.12 -28.42 -26.21
C MET A 9 29.29 -27.34 -25.13
N ALA A 10 29.23 -26.08 -25.50
CA ALA A 10 29.14 -24.98 -24.56
C ALA A 10 27.71 -24.92 -24.00
N LEU A 11 27.55 -25.36 -22.74
CA LEU A 11 26.29 -25.22 -22.00
C LEU A 11 26.16 -23.73 -21.60
N GLY A 12 25.40 -22.97 -22.36
CA GLY A 12 25.05 -21.61 -22.03
C GLY A 12 24.08 -21.59 -20.85
N LEU A 13 24.57 -21.25 -19.64
CA LEU A 13 23.75 -21.00 -18.47
C LEU A 13 23.02 -19.68 -18.63
N THR A 14 21.79 -19.73 -19.10
CA THR A 14 20.92 -18.55 -19.18
C THR A 14 20.43 -18.24 -17.77
N ILE A 15 21.07 -17.27 -17.11
CA ILE A 15 20.59 -16.72 -15.85
C ILE A 15 19.35 -15.89 -16.16
N LEU A 16 18.17 -16.43 -15.87
CA LEU A 16 16.95 -15.64 -15.81
C LEU A 16 17.07 -14.71 -14.59
N ILE A 17 17.41 -13.46 -14.83
CA ILE A 17 17.26 -12.40 -13.84
C ILE A 17 15.75 -12.15 -13.75
N LEU A 18 15.08 -12.82 -12.82
CA LEU A 18 13.76 -12.44 -12.37
C LEU A 18 13.92 -11.07 -11.70
N GLY A 19 13.60 -10.01 -12.47
CA GLY A 19 13.49 -8.68 -11.93
C GLY A 19 12.46 -8.74 -10.80
N SER A 20 12.90 -8.57 -9.56
CA SER A 20 12.00 -8.32 -8.43
C SER A 20 11.34 -6.98 -8.70
N GLU A 21 10.15 -6.99 -9.27
CA GLU A 21 9.27 -5.85 -9.16
C GLU A 21 9.02 -5.67 -7.67
N ALA A 22 9.58 -4.60 -7.10
CA ALA A 22 9.28 -4.22 -5.73
C ALA A 22 7.76 -4.07 -5.65
N ALA A 23 7.10 -4.95 -4.90
CA ALA A 23 5.67 -4.87 -4.68
C ALA A 23 5.36 -3.46 -4.14
N LYS A 24 4.56 -2.70 -4.88
CA LYS A 24 4.06 -1.39 -4.43
C LYS A 24 3.21 -1.64 -3.19
N ALA A 25 3.78 -1.39 -2.02
CA ALA A 25 3.11 -1.66 -0.76
C ALA A 25 2.18 -0.50 -0.37
N ALA A 26 2.60 0.76 -0.54
CA ALA A 26 1.77 1.93 -0.28
C ALA A 26 0.59 2.05 -1.28
N SER A 27 -0.49 2.70 -0.84
CA SER A 27 -1.68 2.96 -1.65
C SER A 27 -1.45 3.99 -2.78
N PHE A 28 -0.27 4.55 -2.86
CA PHE A 28 0.16 5.50 -3.87
C PHE A 28 1.54 5.12 -4.42
N ASP A 29 1.96 5.74 -5.52
CA ASP A 29 3.21 5.43 -6.19
C ASP A 29 4.42 6.06 -5.47
N CYS A 30 5.21 5.25 -4.79
CA CYS A 30 6.43 5.69 -4.11
C CYS A 30 7.55 6.11 -5.08
N ASP A 31 7.47 5.74 -6.34
CA ASP A 31 8.43 6.13 -7.37
C ASP A 31 8.03 7.43 -8.10
N ALA A 32 6.90 8.03 -7.72
CA ALA A 32 6.45 9.29 -8.30
C ALA A 32 7.47 10.40 -8.05
N LYS A 33 7.65 11.28 -9.05
CA LYS A 33 8.64 12.37 -8.99
C LYS A 33 8.31 13.44 -7.96
N GLU A 34 7.03 13.63 -7.67
CA GLU A 34 6.51 14.67 -6.78
C GLU A 34 5.69 14.04 -5.66
N LEU A 35 6.36 13.46 -4.69
CA LEU A 35 5.73 13.01 -3.46
C LEU A 35 5.58 14.19 -2.49
N LYS A 36 4.42 14.25 -1.83
CA LYS A 36 4.24 15.14 -0.67
C LYS A 36 5.13 14.68 0.49
N PRO A 37 5.50 15.56 1.44
CA PRO A 37 6.37 15.18 2.56
C PRO A 37 5.87 13.99 3.37
N ASP A 38 4.57 13.88 3.63
CA ASP A 38 3.98 12.74 4.33
C ASP A 38 4.05 11.45 3.50
N GLU A 39 3.79 11.53 2.20
CA GLU A 39 3.89 10.40 1.28
C GLU A 39 5.33 9.86 1.23
N LYS A 40 6.32 10.76 1.14
CA LYS A 40 7.72 10.37 1.17
C LYS A 40 8.11 9.69 2.48
N ALA A 41 7.67 10.22 3.62
CA ALA A 41 7.92 9.62 4.93
C ALA A 41 7.31 8.22 5.04
N ILE A 42 6.11 8.00 4.50
CA ILE A 42 5.45 6.69 4.45
C ILE A 42 6.24 5.72 3.57
N CYS A 43 6.72 6.15 2.41
CA CYS A 43 7.51 5.31 1.52
C CYS A 43 8.87 4.91 2.13
N ASP A 44 9.51 5.82 2.87
CA ASP A 44 10.82 5.61 3.47
C ASP A 44 10.77 4.83 4.80
N ASN A 45 9.59 4.63 5.39
CA ASN A 45 9.39 3.97 6.67
C ASN A 45 8.46 2.76 6.52
N ARG A 46 9.02 1.56 6.69
CA ARG A 46 8.27 0.30 6.51
C ARG A 46 7.04 0.22 7.41
N ALA A 47 7.13 0.62 8.66
CA ALA A 47 6.01 0.56 9.59
C ALA A 47 4.85 1.48 9.17
N LEU A 48 5.16 2.67 8.65
CA LEU A 48 4.16 3.59 8.10
C LEU A 48 3.56 3.06 6.79
N ASN A 49 4.39 2.45 5.95
CA ASN A 49 3.94 1.81 4.72
C ASN A 49 2.96 0.66 5.01
N ASP A 50 3.28 -0.21 5.98
CA ASP A 50 2.41 -1.29 6.41
C ASP A 50 1.09 -0.75 7.01
N ALA A 51 1.15 0.36 7.74
CA ALA A 51 -0.04 1.04 8.27
C ALA A 51 -0.94 1.59 7.15
N ASP A 52 -0.35 2.17 6.11
CA ASP A 52 -1.07 2.66 4.94
C ASP A 52 -1.81 1.53 4.22
N VAL A 53 -1.13 0.43 3.93
CA VAL A 53 -1.74 -0.75 3.29
C VAL A 53 -2.89 -1.30 4.12
N ARG A 54 -2.70 -1.41 5.42
CA ARG A 54 -3.76 -1.89 6.34
C ARG A 54 -4.97 -0.97 6.32
N MET A 55 -4.75 0.32 6.42
CA MET A 55 -5.81 1.33 6.44
C MET A 55 -6.61 1.32 5.13
N VAL A 56 -5.94 1.40 3.99
CA VAL A 56 -6.59 1.42 2.67
C VAL A 56 -7.36 0.13 2.41
N THR A 57 -6.78 -1.02 2.73
CA THR A 57 -7.46 -2.32 2.57
C THR A 57 -8.74 -2.37 3.41
N THR A 58 -8.67 -1.92 4.66
CA THR A 58 -9.84 -1.87 5.54
C THR A 58 -10.90 -0.92 5.02
N PHE A 59 -10.51 0.27 4.56
CA PHE A 59 -11.41 1.26 3.97
C PHE A 59 -12.13 0.70 2.72
N GLU A 60 -11.40 0.06 1.82
CA GLU A 60 -11.97 -0.52 0.60
C GLU A 60 -12.96 -1.64 0.89
N LEU A 61 -12.63 -2.54 1.82
CA LEU A 61 -13.53 -3.62 2.25
C LEU A 61 -14.81 -3.06 2.87
N LEU A 62 -14.70 -2.06 3.75
CA LEU A 62 -15.87 -1.41 4.36
C LEU A 62 -16.73 -0.71 3.30
N SER A 63 -16.10 0.02 2.39
CA SER A 63 -16.80 0.68 1.28
C SER A 63 -17.63 -0.31 0.47
N GLY A 64 -17.09 -1.49 0.20
CA GLY A 64 -17.77 -2.56 -0.53
C GLY A 64 -18.96 -3.17 0.22
N LEU A 65 -18.98 -3.07 1.56
CA LEU A 65 -20.07 -3.59 2.41
C LEU A 65 -21.20 -2.59 2.63
N MET A 66 -21.00 -1.33 2.27
CA MET A 66 -21.94 -0.26 2.58
C MET A 66 -22.88 0.06 1.42
N ALA A 67 -24.11 0.49 1.77
CA ALA A 67 -25.02 1.12 0.84
C ALA A 67 -24.47 2.48 0.36
N MET A 68 -24.96 2.96 -0.80
CA MET A 68 -24.38 4.14 -1.49
C MET A 68 -24.30 5.39 -0.62
N GLY A 69 -25.32 5.70 0.19
CA GLY A 69 -25.32 6.88 1.07
C GLY A 69 -24.25 6.80 2.17
N SER A 70 -24.19 5.67 2.85
CA SER A 70 -23.17 5.44 3.90
C SER A 70 -21.76 5.35 3.31
N ARG A 71 -21.62 4.79 2.11
CA ARG A 71 -20.35 4.77 1.37
C ARG A 71 -19.87 6.18 1.06
N GLY A 72 -20.76 7.08 0.61
CA GLY A 72 -20.42 8.48 0.34
C GLY A 72 -19.91 9.18 1.60
N THR A 73 -20.55 8.98 2.74
CA THR A 73 -20.09 9.50 4.03
C THR A 73 -18.69 8.97 4.38
N LEU A 74 -18.46 7.67 4.24
CA LEU A 74 -17.14 7.07 4.51
C LEU A 74 -16.04 7.63 3.59
N GLN A 75 -16.36 7.91 2.33
CA GLN A 75 -15.44 8.52 1.37
C GLN A 75 -15.11 9.97 1.74
N ASP A 76 -16.10 10.75 2.19
CA ASP A 76 -15.89 12.13 2.65
C ASP A 76 -15.01 12.18 3.90
N GLU A 77 -15.24 11.28 4.84
CA GLU A 77 -14.40 11.11 6.03
C GLU A 77 -12.96 10.73 5.66
N GLN A 78 -12.79 9.85 4.68
CA GLN A 78 -11.47 9.47 4.18
C GLN A 78 -10.73 10.65 3.58
N THR A 79 -11.41 11.46 2.79
CA THR A 79 -10.85 12.68 2.20
C THR A 79 -10.41 13.68 3.28
N ALA A 80 -11.23 13.89 4.31
CA ALA A 80 -10.89 14.75 5.44
C ALA A 80 -9.69 14.23 6.22
N TRP A 81 -9.63 12.93 6.46
CA TRP A 81 -8.52 12.28 7.14
C TRP A 81 -7.20 12.40 6.35
N LEU A 82 -7.23 12.23 5.02
CA LEU A 82 -6.06 12.42 4.16
C LEU A 82 -5.46 13.82 4.29
N LYS A 83 -6.29 14.86 4.36
CA LYS A 83 -5.84 16.22 4.61
C LYS A 83 -5.14 16.36 5.96
N LYS A 84 -5.72 15.75 7.00
CA LYS A 84 -5.13 15.73 8.35
C LYS A 84 -3.77 15.02 8.36
N ARG A 85 -3.62 13.89 7.68
CA ARG A 85 -2.33 13.21 7.52
C ARG A 85 -1.30 14.11 6.82
N GLN A 86 -1.70 14.80 5.76
CA GLN A 86 -0.83 15.72 5.03
C GLN A 86 -0.30 16.87 5.90
N GLU A 87 -1.09 17.34 6.87
CA GLU A 87 -0.67 18.38 7.82
C GLU A 87 0.48 17.93 8.72
N CYS A 88 0.70 16.64 8.90
CA CYS A 88 1.85 16.10 9.61
C CYS A 88 3.19 16.39 8.91
N GLY A 89 3.18 16.67 7.62
CA GLY A 89 4.42 16.76 6.86
C GLY A 89 5.23 15.46 6.97
N ALA A 90 6.52 15.57 7.20
CA ALA A 90 7.44 14.43 7.33
C ALA A 90 7.55 13.85 8.77
N ASP A 91 6.71 14.30 9.70
CA ASP A 91 6.72 13.83 11.09
C ASP A 91 6.14 12.41 11.21
N SER A 92 7.01 11.42 11.36
CA SER A 92 6.63 10.01 11.44
C SER A 92 5.73 9.68 12.62
N ALA A 93 5.93 10.31 13.78
CA ALA A 93 5.10 10.09 14.96
C ALA A 93 3.68 10.64 14.76
N CYS A 94 3.55 11.82 14.17
CA CYS A 94 2.28 12.42 13.79
C CYS A 94 1.54 11.53 12.76
N ILE A 95 2.22 11.08 11.74
CA ILE A 95 1.65 10.21 10.69
C ILE A 95 1.16 8.89 11.30
N LYS A 96 1.97 8.26 12.18
CA LYS A 96 1.57 7.04 12.87
C LYS A 96 0.30 7.24 13.69
N ALA A 97 0.22 8.32 14.46
CA ALA A 97 -0.96 8.66 15.25
C ALA A 97 -2.21 8.86 14.37
N ALA A 98 -2.06 9.47 13.20
CA ALA A 98 -3.14 9.64 12.24
C ALA A 98 -3.66 8.28 11.73
N TYR A 99 -2.79 7.33 11.42
CA TYR A 99 -3.20 5.97 11.03
C TYR A 99 -3.88 5.22 12.17
N ASP A 100 -3.34 5.28 13.38
CA ASP A 100 -3.93 4.62 14.56
C ASP A 100 -5.36 5.14 14.81
N GLU A 101 -5.57 6.44 14.73
CA GLU A 101 -6.88 7.07 14.85
C GLU A 101 -7.83 6.62 13.73
N ARG A 102 -7.36 6.61 12.48
CA ARG A 102 -8.20 6.18 11.35
C ARG A 102 -8.61 4.72 11.47
N MET A 103 -7.71 3.85 11.83
CA MET A 103 -8.02 2.43 12.05
C MET A 103 -9.05 2.23 13.16
N LYS A 104 -9.01 3.02 14.22
CA LYS A 104 -10.03 3.01 15.26
C LYS A 104 -11.40 3.42 14.72
N GLN A 105 -11.47 4.51 13.97
CA GLN A 105 -12.71 4.98 13.32
C GLN A 105 -13.30 3.93 12.38
N LEU A 106 -12.46 3.33 11.52
CA LEU A 106 -12.89 2.27 10.60
C LEU A 106 -13.39 1.03 11.35
N GLY A 107 -12.75 0.67 12.46
CA GLY A 107 -13.19 -0.43 13.32
C GLY A 107 -14.57 -0.16 13.97
N GLU A 108 -14.83 1.06 14.39
CA GLU A 108 -16.15 1.44 14.92
C GLU A 108 -17.22 1.46 13.84
N THR A 109 -16.89 1.96 12.66
CA THR A 109 -17.77 1.89 11.49
C THR A 109 -18.16 0.44 11.19
N TYR A 110 -17.20 -0.48 11.21
CA TYR A 110 -17.47 -1.91 11.02
C TYR A 110 -18.43 -2.50 12.06
N LYS A 111 -18.28 -2.13 13.32
CA LYS A 111 -19.18 -2.60 14.40
C LYS A 111 -20.62 -2.13 14.21
N ASN A 112 -20.80 -0.97 13.62
CA ASN A 112 -22.10 -0.33 13.42
C ASN A 112 -22.77 -0.68 12.09
N ILE A 113 -22.13 -1.47 11.23
CA ILE A 113 -22.75 -1.94 9.99
C ILE A 113 -23.89 -2.92 10.36
N ASN A 114 -25.11 -2.59 9.93
CA ASN A 114 -26.24 -3.52 9.99
C ASN A 114 -25.99 -4.68 9.02
N ARG A 115 -25.61 -5.82 9.58
CA ARG A 115 -25.41 -7.06 8.83
C ARG A 115 -26.66 -7.92 9.01
N PRO A 116 -27.33 -8.34 7.94
CA PRO A 116 -28.35 -9.39 8.06
C PRO A 116 -27.64 -10.66 8.59
N LEU A 117 -28.19 -11.23 9.65
CA LEU A 117 -27.74 -12.51 10.23
C LEU A 117 -28.15 -13.66 9.31
#